data_5b023f010deccf1d825fd26c63e8d94c
#
_entry.id   5b023f010deccf1d825fd26c63e8d94c
#
_cell.length_a   1.000
_cell.length_b   1.000
_cell.length_c   1.000
_cell.angle_alpha   90.00
_cell.angle_beta   90.00
_cell.angle_gamma   90.00
#
_symmetry.space_group_name_H-M   'P 1'
#
loop_
_entity.id
_entity.type
_entity.pdbx_description
1 polymer ?
#
loop_
_entity_poly.entity_id
_entity_poly.type
_entity_poly.pdbx_seq_one_letter_code
_entity_poly.pdbx_strand_id
1 'polypeptide(L)'
;MTVDNKDRLIFALDVPEVDRAKQLVNELGDTVSFYKIGMELMMTGDYFDLLDWLVKKNKNVFVDLKLFDVPATVSKAVKRLSKRGAYFTTIHGNQSMMEAAASEKGDLKVLAVTALTSLDQGDLNDMGFTCDVQELVVSRAKRALSSGCDGIVASGLELEHIRNEVDQKLVIVTPGIRPVLNHATDDQKRVVTVEQAFQWGADHIVVGRPIKNATNPKEAAELIQESITNSI
;
A
#
# COMPACT_ATOMS: atom_id res chain seq x y z
N MET A 1 -5.39 -13.16 10.50
CA MET A 1 -4.43 -13.96 9.68
C MET A 1 -3.04 -13.55 10.05
N THR A 2 -2.13 -14.48 10.35
CA THR A 2 -0.72 -14.14 10.57
C THR A 2 -0.07 -13.92 9.20
N VAL A 3 0.49 -12.72 8.99
CA VAL A 3 1.26 -12.38 7.79
C VAL A 3 2.65 -13.02 7.92
N ASP A 4 3.12 -13.71 6.87
CA ASP A 4 4.51 -14.22 6.83
C ASP A 4 5.48 -13.04 6.85
N ASN A 5 6.54 -13.11 7.64
CA ASN A 5 7.51 -12.02 7.81
C ASN A 5 8.09 -11.54 6.48
N LYS A 6 8.37 -12.45 5.54
CA LYS A 6 8.88 -12.11 4.21
C LYS A 6 7.91 -11.27 3.36
N ASP A 7 6.59 -11.37 3.63
CA ASP A 7 5.56 -10.65 2.89
C ASP A 7 5.19 -9.30 3.54
N ARG A 8 5.78 -8.96 4.67
CA ARG A 8 5.54 -7.68 5.36
C ARG A 8 6.19 -6.49 4.66
N LEU A 9 7.28 -6.71 3.94
CA LEU A 9 7.92 -5.71 3.10
C LEU A 9 7.29 -5.71 1.71
N ILE A 10 6.68 -4.59 1.32
CA ILE A 10 6.21 -4.33 -0.04
C ILE A 10 7.16 -3.33 -0.69
N PHE A 11 7.88 -3.73 -1.73
CA PHE A 11 8.75 -2.81 -2.46
C PHE A 11 7.97 -2.06 -3.55
N ALA A 12 7.99 -0.72 -3.49
CA ALA A 12 7.36 0.13 -4.50
C ALA A 12 8.27 0.26 -5.74
N LEU A 13 7.83 -0.34 -6.85
CA LEU A 13 8.47 -0.23 -8.17
C LEU A 13 8.06 1.08 -8.87
N ASP A 14 8.35 2.22 -8.22
CA ASP A 14 8.08 3.54 -8.79
C ASP A 14 9.28 3.93 -9.68
N VAL A 15 9.30 3.43 -10.93
CA VAL A 15 10.33 3.61 -11.94
C VAL A 15 9.71 3.94 -13.29
N PRO A 16 10.41 4.68 -14.18
CA PRO A 16 9.83 5.19 -15.42
C PRO A 16 9.59 4.10 -16.48
N GLU A 17 10.23 2.95 -16.38
CA GLU A 17 10.21 1.91 -17.42
C GLU A 17 10.07 0.51 -16.85
N VAL A 18 9.31 -0.34 -17.55
CA VAL A 18 9.06 -1.74 -17.18
C VAL A 18 10.35 -2.57 -17.15
N ASP A 19 11.29 -2.32 -18.05
CA ASP A 19 12.57 -3.06 -18.08
C ASP A 19 13.40 -2.75 -16.84
N ARG A 20 13.40 -1.51 -16.35
CA ARG A 20 14.04 -1.15 -15.09
C ARG A 20 13.38 -1.84 -13.91
N ALA A 21 12.05 -1.92 -13.91
CA ALA A 21 11.31 -2.67 -12.89
C ALA A 21 11.72 -4.15 -12.86
N LYS A 22 11.78 -4.80 -14.03
CA LYS A 22 12.21 -6.20 -14.14
C LYS A 22 13.65 -6.42 -13.69
N GLN A 23 14.57 -5.48 -13.99
CA GLN A 23 15.96 -5.54 -13.53
C GLN A 23 16.03 -5.53 -11.99
N LEU A 24 15.34 -4.60 -11.33
CA LEU A 24 15.29 -4.51 -9.86
C LEU A 24 14.71 -5.79 -9.24
N VAL A 25 13.63 -6.33 -9.80
CA VAL A 25 13.04 -7.59 -9.31
C VAL A 25 14.03 -8.74 -9.40
N ASN A 26 14.79 -8.85 -10.50
CA ASN A 26 15.80 -9.88 -10.66
C ASN A 26 17.00 -9.67 -9.71
N GLU A 27 17.42 -8.43 -9.49
CA GLU A 27 18.49 -8.05 -8.55
C GLU A 27 18.14 -8.40 -7.10
N LEU A 28 16.91 -8.08 -6.68
CA LEU A 28 16.38 -8.36 -5.34
C LEU A 28 16.13 -9.87 -5.11
N GLY A 29 15.84 -10.63 -6.16
CA GLY A 29 15.65 -12.09 -6.09
C GLY A 29 14.59 -12.49 -5.06
N ASP A 30 14.98 -13.36 -4.12
CA ASP A 30 14.07 -13.87 -3.08
C ASP A 30 14.05 -13.01 -1.81
N THR A 31 14.89 -11.97 -1.72
CA THR A 31 14.89 -11.02 -0.61
C THR A 31 13.56 -10.26 -0.53
N VAL A 32 12.91 -10.03 -1.68
CA VAL A 32 11.60 -9.39 -1.77
C VAL A 32 10.62 -10.30 -2.52
N SER A 33 9.52 -10.63 -1.86
CA SER A 33 8.41 -11.45 -2.40
C SER A 33 7.22 -10.60 -2.86
N PHE A 34 7.12 -9.33 -2.42
CA PHE A 34 5.94 -8.50 -2.61
C PHE A 34 6.29 -7.15 -3.24
N TYR A 35 5.64 -6.83 -4.35
CA TYR A 35 5.91 -5.64 -5.16
C TYR A 35 4.65 -4.80 -5.38
N LYS A 36 4.76 -3.47 -5.21
CA LYS A 36 3.73 -2.51 -5.56
C LYS A 36 4.03 -1.88 -6.92
N ILE A 37 3.06 -1.93 -7.84
CA ILE A 37 3.10 -1.26 -9.13
C ILE A 37 2.02 -0.17 -9.17
N GLY A 38 2.42 1.05 -9.47
CA GLY A 38 1.57 2.25 -9.38
C GLY A 38 1.33 2.95 -10.71
N MET A 39 0.88 4.20 -10.62
CA MET A 39 0.46 4.99 -11.78
C MET A 39 1.60 5.34 -12.74
N GLU A 40 2.84 5.52 -12.25
CA GLU A 40 3.98 5.81 -13.11
C GLU A 40 4.16 4.69 -14.15
N LEU A 41 4.21 3.44 -13.72
CA LEU A 41 4.27 2.28 -14.61
C LEU A 41 2.99 2.07 -15.43
N MET A 42 1.81 2.46 -14.92
CA MET A 42 0.56 2.36 -15.68
C MET A 42 0.59 3.19 -16.97
N MET A 43 1.34 4.31 -16.97
CA MET A 43 1.47 5.19 -18.14
C MET A 43 2.49 4.70 -19.17
N THR A 44 3.22 3.61 -18.93
CA THR A 44 4.20 3.07 -19.89
C THR A 44 3.60 2.21 -21.00
N GLY A 45 2.35 1.74 -20.84
CA GLY A 45 1.68 0.85 -21.79
C GLY A 45 1.80 -0.64 -21.47
N ASP A 46 2.91 -1.10 -20.89
CA ASP A 46 3.19 -2.53 -20.63
C ASP A 46 2.88 -2.96 -19.18
N TYR A 47 2.05 -2.20 -18.49
CA TYR A 47 1.71 -2.40 -17.08
C TYR A 47 1.15 -3.79 -16.76
N PHE A 48 0.19 -4.25 -17.56
CA PHE A 48 -0.43 -5.55 -17.32
C PHE A 48 0.47 -6.71 -17.71
N ASP A 49 1.39 -6.52 -18.65
CA ASP A 49 2.42 -7.52 -18.97
C ASP A 49 3.42 -7.65 -17.84
N LEU A 50 3.77 -6.54 -17.16
CA LEU A 50 4.57 -6.56 -15.94
C LEU A 50 3.85 -7.27 -14.79
N LEU A 51 2.56 -6.98 -14.57
CA LEU A 51 1.75 -7.68 -13.58
C LEU A 51 1.78 -9.19 -13.80
N ASP A 52 1.44 -9.64 -15.02
CA ASP A 52 1.38 -11.06 -15.36
C ASP A 52 2.76 -11.73 -15.23
N TRP A 53 3.84 -11.01 -15.55
CA TRP A 53 5.22 -11.49 -15.38
C TRP A 53 5.61 -11.66 -13.91
N LEU A 54 5.24 -10.71 -13.03
CA LEU A 54 5.48 -10.81 -11.58
C LEU A 54 4.73 -12.00 -10.97
N VAL A 55 3.46 -12.16 -11.33
CA VAL A 55 2.61 -13.29 -10.88
C VAL A 55 3.21 -14.63 -11.32
N LYS A 56 3.69 -14.74 -12.58
CA LYS A 56 4.37 -15.96 -13.08
C LYS A 56 5.68 -16.26 -12.34
N LYS A 57 6.31 -15.25 -11.74
CA LYS A 57 7.50 -15.40 -10.89
C LYS A 57 7.15 -15.72 -9.42
N ASN A 58 5.89 -16.03 -9.12
CA ASN A 58 5.38 -16.27 -7.76
C ASN A 58 5.62 -15.08 -6.81
N LYS A 59 5.58 -13.85 -7.32
CA LYS A 59 5.65 -12.64 -6.52
C LYS A 59 4.24 -12.15 -6.21
N ASN A 60 3.99 -11.72 -4.98
CA ASN A 60 2.77 -11.02 -4.63
C ASN A 60 2.76 -9.63 -5.28
N VAL A 61 1.64 -9.22 -5.85
CA VAL A 61 1.55 -7.92 -6.55
C VAL A 61 0.46 -7.06 -5.95
N PHE A 62 0.84 -5.87 -5.55
CA PHE A 62 -0.04 -4.81 -5.12
C PHE A 62 -0.25 -3.80 -6.26
N VAL A 63 -1.43 -3.80 -6.84
CA VAL A 63 -1.86 -2.85 -7.89
C VAL A 63 -2.38 -1.58 -7.21
N ASP A 64 -1.52 -0.55 -7.12
CA ASP A 64 -1.80 0.69 -6.39
C ASP A 64 -2.21 1.83 -7.35
N LEU A 65 -3.43 1.74 -7.89
CA LEU A 65 -4.00 2.72 -8.82
C LEU A 65 -5.02 3.65 -8.16
N LYS A 66 -5.37 3.43 -6.90
CA LYS A 66 -6.32 4.24 -6.12
C LYS A 66 -7.60 4.54 -6.89
N LEU A 67 -8.27 3.46 -7.37
CA LEU A 67 -9.46 3.55 -8.21
C LEU A 67 -10.50 4.48 -7.57
N PHE A 68 -10.91 5.50 -8.32
CA PHE A 68 -11.85 6.52 -7.90
C PHE A 68 -12.76 6.89 -9.08
N ASP A 69 -13.94 6.26 -9.11
CA ASP A 69 -14.94 6.45 -10.16
C ASP A 69 -16.32 6.06 -9.59
N VAL A 70 -17.38 6.17 -10.35
CA VAL A 70 -18.70 5.69 -9.95
C VAL A 70 -18.66 4.19 -9.59
N PRO A 71 -19.46 3.72 -8.62
CA PRO A 71 -19.40 2.36 -8.09
C PRO A 71 -19.40 1.26 -9.16
N ALA A 72 -20.25 1.40 -10.19
CA ALA A 72 -20.35 0.41 -11.28
C ALA A 72 -19.05 0.28 -12.11
N THR A 73 -18.27 1.35 -12.28
CA THR A 73 -16.99 1.34 -12.98
C THR A 73 -15.93 0.69 -12.10
N VAL A 74 -15.87 1.08 -10.82
CA VAL A 74 -14.94 0.49 -9.84
C VAL A 74 -15.16 -1.02 -9.72
N SER A 75 -16.40 -1.47 -9.57
CA SER A 75 -16.79 -2.88 -9.53
C SER A 75 -16.26 -3.67 -10.74
N LYS A 76 -16.49 -3.15 -11.95
CA LYS A 76 -16.01 -3.80 -13.19
C LYS A 76 -14.49 -3.84 -13.28
N ALA A 77 -13.78 -2.80 -12.83
CA ALA A 77 -12.33 -2.75 -12.81
C ALA A 77 -11.76 -3.79 -11.83
N VAL A 78 -12.28 -3.84 -10.60
CA VAL A 78 -11.90 -4.83 -9.58
C VAL A 78 -12.15 -6.26 -10.06
N LYS A 79 -13.33 -6.54 -10.65
CA LYS A 79 -13.66 -7.85 -11.24
C LYS A 79 -12.69 -8.29 -12.34
N ARG A 80 -12.18 -7.37 -13.14
CA ARG A 80 -11.18 -7.70 -14.17
C ARG A 80 -9.82 -7.96 -13.56
N LEU A 81 -9.44 -7.14 -12.57
CA LEU A 81 -8.16 -7.24 -11.89
C LEU A 81 -8.06 -8.52 -11.05
N SER A 82 -9.15 -8.95 -10.40
CA SER A 82 -9.18 -10.19 -9.60
C SER A 82 -8.82 -11.45 -10.41
N LYS A 83 -9.01 -11.42 -11.73
CA LYS A 83 -8.68 -12.54 -12.64
C LYS A 83 -7.21 -12.56 -13.08
N ARG A 84 -6.39 -11.57 -12.69
CA ARG A 84 -4.99 -11.46 -13.08
C ARG A 84 -4.00 -11.92 -12.01
N GLY A 85 -4.49 -12.41 -10.87
CA GLY A 85 -3.63 -12.90 -9.79
C GLY A 85 -2.97 -11.80 -8.95
N ALA A 86 -3.43 -10.54 -9.04
CA ALA A 86 -3.01 -9.50 -8.12
C ALA A 86 -3.41 -9.86 -6.68
N TYR A 87 -2.55 -9.53 -5.71
CA TYR A 87 -2.81 -9.82 -4.30
C TYR A 87 -3.59 -8.68 -3.63
N PHE A 88 -3.14 -7.42 -3.81
CA PHE A 88 -3.82 -6.21 -3.34
C PHE A 88 -4.20 -5.29 -4.49
N THR A 89 -5.29 -4.53 -4.29
CA THR A 89 -5.57 -3.30 -5.05
C THR A 89 -6.09 -2.20 -4.14
N THR A 90 -5.90 -0.93 -4.54
CA THR A 90 -6.41 0.23 -3.82
C THR A 90 -7.63 0.86 -4.47
N ILE A 91 -8.56 1.30 -3.63
CA ILE A 91 -9.70 2.15 -3.99
C ILE A 91 -9.76 3.34 -3.04
N HIS A 92 -10.46 4.39 -3.43
CA HIS A 92 -10.75 5.50 -2.51
C HIS A 92 -11.83 5.13 -1.49
N GLY A 93 -11.74 5.74 -0.28
CA GLY A 93 -12.53 5.39 0.88
C GLY A 93 -13.98 5.93 0.91
N ASN A 94 -14.68 6.00 -0.22
CA ASN A 94 -16.09 6.35 -0.27
C ASN A 94 -16.95 5.08 -0.17
N GLN A 95 -17.96 5.06 0.69
CA GLN A 95 -18.69 3.85 1.07
C GLN A 95 -19.23 3.07 -0.14
N SER A 96 -19.96 3.71 -1.03
CA SER A 96 -20.56 3.02 -2.19
C SER A 96 -19.52 2.42 -3.15
N MET A 97 -18.32 3.02 -3.25
CA MET A 97 -17.21 2.44 -4.02
C MET A 97 -16.62 1.23 -3.31
N MET A 98 -16.44 1.30 -1.97
CA MET A 98 -15.94 0.19 -1.16
C MET A 98 -16.85 -1.04 -1.25
N GLU A 99 -18.16 -0.84 -1.10
CA GLU A 99 -19.17 -1.90 -1.23
C GLU A 99 -19.13 -2.54 -2.63
N ALA A 100 -19.09 -1.71 -3.68
CA ALA A 100 -19.04 -2.17 -5.06
C ALA A 100 -17.74 -2.92 -5.39
N ALA A 101 -16.61 -2.48 -4.87
CA ALA A 101 -15.33 -3.17 -5.03
C ALA A 101 -15.32 -4.50 -4.27
N ALA A 102 -15.76 -4.51 -3.02
CA ALA A 102 -15.78 -5.70 -2.16
C ALA A 102 -16.68 -6.81 -2.73
N SER A 103 -17.79 -6.45 -3.38
CA SER A 103 -18.72 -7.44 -3.97
C SER A 103 -18.14 -8.25 -5.15
N GLU A 104 -17.12 -7.73 -5.83
CA GLU A 104 -16.54 -8.34 -7.05
C GLU A 104 -15.07 -8.74 -6.92
N LYS A 105 -14.50 -8.63 -5.73
CA LYS A 105 -13.05 -8.83 -5.50
C LYS A 105 -12.55 -10.27 -5.69
N GLY A 106 -13.41 -11.31 -5.48
CA GLY A 106 -12.94 -12.68 -5.47
C GLY A 106 -11.81 -12.90 -4.45
N ASP A 107 -10.70 -13.47 -4.90
CA ASP A 107 -9.49 -13.68 -4.06
C ASP A 107 -8.59 -12.43 -3.94
N LEU A 108 -8.82 -11.40 -4.77
CA LEU A 108 -8.13 -10.12 -4.69
C LEU A 108 -8.53 -9.38 -3.42
N LYS A 109 -7.57 -8.93 -2.64
CA LYS A 109 -7.81 -8.14 -1.43
C LYS A 109 -7.89 -6.65 -1.76
N VAL A 110 -8.99 -6.03 -1.35
CA VAL A 110 -9.26 -4.60 -1.59
C VAL A 110 -8.86 -3.78 -0.38
N LEU A 111 -7.98 -2.79 -0.60
CA LEU A 111 -7.53 -1.83 0.39
C LEU A 111 -8.16 -0.46 0.12
N ALA A 112 -8.85 0.11 1.12
CA ALA A 112 -9.37 1.47 1.02
C ALA A 112 -8.29 2.49 1.44
N VAL A 113 -8.06 3.50 0.61
CA VAL A 113 -7.19 4.63 0.96
C VAL A 113 -7.95 5.56 1.91
N THR A 114 -7.44 5.70 3.12
CA THR A 114 -8.09 6.55 4.15
C THR A 114 -7.82 8.03 3.90
N ALA A 115 -6.56 8.44 3.94
CA ALA A 115 -6.07 9.76 3.52
C ALA A 115 -4.68 9.59 2.90
N LEU A 116 -4.38 10.36 1.87
CA LEU A 116 -3.04 10.36 1.29
C LEU A 116 -2.03 10.90 2.31
N THR A 117 -0.83 10.33 2.35
CA THR A 117 0.24 10.77 3.27
C THR A 117 0.77 12.18 2.99
N SER A 118 0.43 12.75 1.84
CA SER A 118 0.72 14.12 1.46
C SER A 118 -0.30 15.13 1.98
N LEU A 119 -1.52 14.69 2.37
CA LEU A 119 -2.57 15.59 2.85
C LEU A 119 -2.33 16.02 4.29
N ASP A 120 -2.59 17.30 4.54
CA ASP A 120 -2.63 17.90 5.87
C ASP A 120 -4.00 18.50 6.18
N GLN A 121 -4.14 19.16 7.33
CA GLN A 121 -5.41 19.78 7.74
C GLN A 121 -5.85 20.90 6.80
N GLY A 122 -4.91 21.66 6.22
CA GLY A 122 -5.21 22.70 5.24
C GLY A 122 -5.88 22.13 4.01
N ASP A 123 -5.33 21.04 3.49
CA ASP A 123 -5.88 20.34 2.32
C ASP A 123 -7.31 19.79 2.61
N LEU A 124 -7.56 19.28 3.83
CA LEU A 124 -8.89 18.83 4.22
C LEU A 124 -9.91 19.98 4.27
N ASN A 125 -9.51 21.11 4.84
CA ASN A 125 -10.34 22.29 4.91
C ASN A 125 -10.72 22.83 3.52
N ASP A 126 -9.74 22.84 2.60
CA ASP A 126 -9.96 23.24 1.20
C ASP A 126 -10.92 22.29 0.45
N MET A 127 -10.90 21.01 0.81
CA MET A 127 -11.88 20.02 0.32
C MET A 127 -13.25 20.08 1.03
N GLY A 128 -13.43 20.96 2.00
CA GLY A 128 -14.67 21.16 2.72
C GLY A 128 -14.93 20.17 3.87
N PHE A 129 -13.90 19.44 4.34
CA PHE A 129 -14.03 18.60 5.53
C PHE A 129 -13.96 19.47 6.79
N THR A 130 -14.82 19.14 7.76
CA THR A 130 -14.86 19.83 9.07
C THR A 130 -14.18 19.03 10.19
N CYS A 131 -13.86 17.76 9.93
CA CYS A 131 -13.13 16.88 10.84
C CYS A 131 -11.62 17.00 10.63
N ASP A 132 -10.85 16.60 11.61
CA ASP A 132 -9.40 16.49 11.45
C ASP A 132 -8.98 15.23 10.66
N VAL A 133 -7.68 15.14 10.31
CA VAL A 133 -7.13 14.03 9.51
C VAL A 133 -7.32 12.69 10.23
N GLN A 134 -7.13 12.66 11.55
CA GLN A 134 -7.24 11.45 12.35
C GLN A 134 -8.68 10.94 12.41
N GLU A 135 -9.64 11.84 12.67
CA GLU A 135 -11.08 11.52 12.66
C GLU A 135 -11.52 10.98 11.30
N LEU A 136 -11.07 11.60 10.21
CA LEU A 136 -11.35 11.14 8.85
C LEU A 136 -10.81 9.73 8.61
N VAL A 137 -9.55 9.47 9.00
CA VAL A 137 -8.88 8.18 8.81
C VAL A 137 -9.60 7.08 9.58
N VAL A 138 -9.91 7.28 10.86
CA VAL A 138 -10.64 6.31 11.70
C VAL A 138 -12.05 6.07 11.15
N SER A 139 -12.78 7.11 10.76
CA SER A 139 -14.10 6.98 10.15
C SER A 139 -14.07 6.13 8.88
N ARG A 140 -13.09 6.38 7.99
CA ARG A 140 -12.92 5.61 6.76
C ARG A 140 -12.49 4.17 7.02
N ALA A 141 -11.64 3.91 8.01
CA ALA A 141 -11.23 2.57 8.41
C ALA A 141 -12.44 1.75 8.91
N LYS A 142 -13.28 2.31 9.76
CA LYS A 142 -14.54 1.68 10.23
C LYS A 142 -15.47 1.35 9.05
N ARG A 143 -15.62 2.28 8.10
CA ARG A 143 -16.43 2.06 6.91
C ARG A 143 -15.83 1.04 5.97
N ALA A 144 -14.50 1.00 5.80
CA ALA A 144 -13.82 -0.03 5.00
C ALA A 144 -14.14 -1.43 5.53
N LEU A 145 -14.01 -1.63 6.83
CA LEU A 145 -14.38 -2.88 7.48
C LEU A 145 -15.85 -3.25 7.25
N SER A 146 -16.77 -2.32 7.51
CA SER A 146 -18.22 -2.56 7.37
C SER A 146 -18.66 -2.78 5.91
N SER A 147 -17.95 -2.23 4.94
CA SER A 147 -18.19 -2.40 3.50
C SER A 147 -17.56 -3.68 2.92
N GLY A 148 -16.86 -4.49 3.73
CA GLY A 148 -16.25 -5.74 3.31
C GLY A 148 -14.91 -5.60 2.59
N CYS A 149 -14.22 -4.46 2.73
CA CYS A 149 -12.82 -4.34 2.34
C CYS A 149 -11.93 -5.21 3.25
N ASP A 150 -10.81 -5.69 2.71
CA ASP A 150 -9.87 -6.54 3.46
C ASP A 150 -8.92 -5.70 4.31
N GLY A 151 -8.69 -4.46 3.93
CA GLY A 151 -7.78 -3.58 4.63
C GLY A 151 -7.86 -2.12 4.18
N ILE A 152 -6.88 -1.38 4.67
CA ILE A 152 -6.71 0.04 4.38
C ILE A 152 -5.25 0.37 4.07
N VAL A 153 -5.05 1.52 3.41
CA VAL A 153 -3.76 2.21 3.37
C VAL A 153 -3.86 3.41 4.29
N ALA A 154 -2.99 3.46 5.31
CA ALA A 154 -2.94 4.53 6.31
C ALA A 154 -1.49 4.90 6.65
N SER A 155 -1.25 6.17 7.02
CA SER A 155 0.05 6.61 7.53
C SER A 155 0.38 5.98 8.89
N GLY A 156 1.67 5.85 9.17
CA GLY A 156 2.13 5.33 10.45
C GLY A 156 1.64 6.12 11.67
N LEU A 157 1.37 7.42 11.51
CA LEU A 157 0.95 8.29 12.62
C LEU A 157 -0.45 7.99 13.16
N GLU A 158 -1.32 7.36 12.36
CA GLU A 158 -2.69 7.04 12.79
C GLU A 158 -2.88 5.58 13.25
N LEU A 159 -1.85 4.75 13.18
CA LEU A 159 -1.94 3.30 13.42
C LEU A 159 -2.51 2.94 14.79
N GLU A 160 -1.98 3.54 15.87
CA GLU A 160 -2.45 3.27 17.22
C GLU A 160 -3.93 3.63 17.39
N HIS A 161 -4.38 4.77 16.85
CA HIS A 161 -5.79 5.17 16.89
C HIS A 161 -6.68 4.20 16.12
N ILE A 162 -6.24 3.76 14.93
CA ILE A 162 -6.97 2.77 14.14
C ILE A 162 -7.06 1.45 14.92
N ARG A 163 -5.96 0.96 15.49
CA ARG A 163 -5.94 -0.32 16.24
C ARG A 163 -6.77 -0.28 17.52
N ASN A 164 -6.88 0.88 18.16
CA ASN A 164 -7.72 1.05 19.34
C ASN A 164 -9.23 1.10 19.01
N GLU A 165 -9.60 1.55 17.81
CA GLU A 165 -11.00 1.82 17.48
C GLU A 165 -11.58 0.86 16.41
N VAL A 166 -10.75 0.08 15.70
CA VAL A 166 -11.16 -0.78 14.60
C VAL A 166 -10.67 -2.21 14.84
N ASP A 167 -11.46 -3.19 14.42
CA ASP A 167 -11.17 -4.62 14.58
C ASP A 167 -9.79 -4.97 13.97
N GLN A 168 -9.03 -5.78 14.69
CA GLN A 168 -7.70 -6.29 14.32
C GLN A 168 -7.69 -7.12 13.01
N LYS A 169 -8.86 -7.52 12.52
CA LYS A 169 -8.98 -8.23 11.22
C LYS A 169 -8.69 -7.35 10.02
N LEU A 170 -8.84 -6.01 10.17
CA LEU A 170 -8.57 -5.08 9.09
C LEU A 170 -7.05 -5.00 8.85
N VAL A 171 -6.61 -5.42 7.65
CA VAL A 171 -5.21 -5.34 7.24
C VAL A 171 -4.79 -3.87 7.08
N ILE A 172 -3.66 -3.48 7.65
CA ILE A 172 -3.12 -2.13 7.50
C ILE A 172 -1.80 -2.17 6.73
N VAL A 173 -1.80 -1.50 5.58
CA VAL A 173 -0.62 -1.30 4.74
C VAL A 173 -0.15 0.15 4.92
N THR A 174 1.10 0.32 5.36
CA THR A 174 1.65 1.63 5.75
C THR A 174 2.76 2.08 4.82
N PRO A 175 2.53 3.11 4.00
CA PRO A 175 3.59 3.80 3.25
C PRO A 175 4.30 4.84 4.12
N GLY A 176 5.30 5.54 3.53
CA GLY A 176 6.01 6.61 4.23
C GLY A 176 7.05 6.11 5.22
N ILE A 177 7.60 4.92 4.97
CA ILE A 177 8.62 4.34 5.83
C ILE A 177 10.01 4.90 5.49
N ARG A 178 10.73 5.29 6.55
CA ARG A 178 12.13 5.74 6.46
C ARG A 178 12.96 4.98 7.50
N PRO A 179 13.99 4.22 7.06
CA PRO A 179 14.87 3.50 7.99
C PRO A 179 15.64 4.45 8.94
N VAL A 180 15.88 5.70 8.48
CA VAL A 180 16.51 6.76 9.30
C VAL A 180 15.71 8.06 9.12
N LEU A 181 15.29 8.64 10.24
CA LEU A 181 14.57 9.92 10.27
C LEU A 181 15.56 11.06 9.95
N ASN A 182 15.81 11.36 8.67
CA ASN A 182 16.41 12.63 8.28
C ASN A 182 16.55 12.81 6.76
N HIS A 183 15.53 13.37 6.09
CA HIS A 183 15.73 14.03 4.80
C HIS A 183 14.75 15.20 4.66
N ALA A 184 15.29 16.41 4.68
CA ALA A 184 14.56 17.68 4.55
C ALA A 184 13.90 17.93 3.17
N THR A 185 14.01 16.99 2.22
CA THR A 185 13.57 17.13 0.82
C THR A 185 12.52 16.10 0.39
N ASP A 186 11.80 15.50 1.35
CA ASP A 186 10.80 14.46 1.04
C ASP A 186 9.41 15.08 0.83
N ASP A 187 8.69 14.65 -0.21
CA ASP A 187 7.29 14.97 -0.49
C ASP A 187 6.32 14.31 0.52
N GLN A 188 6.80 13.34 1.32
CA GLN A 188 6.03 12.69 2.36
C GLN A 188 6.14 13.46 3.69
N LYS A 189 5.03 14.07 4.10
CA LYS A 189 4.96 14.86 5.34
C LYS A 189 4.85 13.98 6.61
N ARG A 190 4.40 12.72 6.47
CA ARG A 190 4.07 11.81 7.58
C ARG A 190 4.87 10.51 7.44
N VAL A 191 6.05 10.48 8.06
CA VAL A 191 7.00 9.35 7.97
C VAL A 191 7.23 8.73 9.35
N VAL A 192 7.50 7.41 9.37
CA VAL A 192 7.84 6.62 10.55
C VAL A 192 8.95 5.63 10.24
N THR A 193 9.62 5.09 11.27
CA THR A 193 10.60 4.01 11.09
C THR A 193 9.92 2.67 10.86
N VAL A 194 10.68 1.65 10.49
CA VAL A 194 10.19 0.26 10.36
C VAL A 194 9.65 -0.23 11.70
N GLU A 195 10.43 -0.04 12.76
CA GLU A 195 10.12 -0.46 14.13
C GLU A 195 8.83 0.20 14.63
N GLN A 196 8.72 1.52 14.47
CA GLN A 196 7.52 2.26 14.87
C GLN A 196 6.27 1.76 14.14
N ALA A 197 6.37 1.50 12.81
CA ALA A 197 5.22 1.03 12.04
C ALA A 197 4.67 -0.29 12.59
N PHE A 198 5.53 -1.27 12.90
CA PHE A 198 5.10 -2.56 13.43
C PHE A 198 4.67 -2.48 14.90
N GLN A 199 5.37 -1.73 15.73
CA GLN A 199 4.98 -1.50 17.14
C GLN A 199 3.58 -0.85 17.24
N TRP A 200 3.24 0.03 16.29
CA TRP A 200 1.95 0.69 16.25
C TRP A 200 0.87 -0.07 15.47
N GLY A 201 1.22 -1.25 14.91
CA GLY A 201 0.25 -2.20 14.42
C GLY A 201 0.08 -2.27 12.90
N ALA A 202 1.07 -1.88 12.10
CA ALA A 202 1.09 -2.18 10.68
C ALA A 202 1.18 -3.69 10.42
N ASP A 203 0.48 -4.18 9.39
CA ASP A 203 0.65 -5.57 8.91
C ASP A 203 1.70 -5.64 7.80
N HIS A 204 1.72 -4.62 6.94
CA HIS A 204 2.70 -4.47 5.87
C HIS A 204 3.21 -3.03 5.80
N ILE A 205 4.45 -2.88 5.36
CA ILE A 205 5.04 -1.57 5.06
C ILE A 205 5.37 -1.45 3.57
N VAL A 206 5.21 -0.24 3.01
CA VAL A 206 5.61 0.06 1.64
C VAL A 206 6.86 0.91 1.64
N VAL A 207 7.94 0.38 1.05
CA VAL A 207 9.24 1.06 0.92
C VAL A 207 9.57 1.23 -0.56
N GLY A 208 9.89 2.44 -0.97
CA GLY A 208 10.29 2.78 -2.35
C GLY A 208 11.73 3.30 -2.41
N ARG A 209 11.90 4.61 -2.30
CA ARG A 209 13.19 5.32 -2.43
C ARG A 209 14.34 4.75 -1.60
N PRO A 210 14.16 4.33 -0.33
CA PRO A 210 15.25 3.75 0.46
C PRO A 210 15.88 2.50 -0.16
N ILE A 211 15.11 1.70 -0.89
CA ILE A 211 15.63 0.54 -1.62
C ILE A 211 16.05 0.95 -3.03
N LYS A 212 15.17 1.61 -3.78
CA LYS A 212 15.39 1.98 -5.19
C LYS A 212 16.67 2.79 -5.42
N ASN A 213 16.96 3.74 -4.52
CA ASN A 213 18.08 4.69 -4.65
C ASN A 213 19.33 4.24 -3.88
N ALA A 214 19.31 3.08 -3.24
CA ALA A 214 20.48 2.53 -2.58
C ALA A 214 21.58 2.14 -3.59
N THR A 215 22.84 2.26 -3.18
CA THR A 215 23.98 1.77 -3.98
C THR A 215 23.89 0.26 -4.20
N ASN A 216 23.36 -0.47 -3.19
CA ASN A 216 23.05 -1.89 -3.26
C ASN A 216 21.59 -2.11 -2.82
N PRO A 217 20.63 -2.17 -3.76
CA PRO A 217 19.21 -2.33 -3.45
C PRO A 217 18.90 -3.61 -2.67
N LYS A 218 19.61 -4.70 -2.97
CA LYS A 218 19.42 -5.98 -2.30
C LYS A 218 19.80 -5.90 -0.83
N GLU A 219 20.98 -5.38 -0.52
CA GLU A 219 21.46 -5.19 0.85
C GLU A 219 20.52 -4.25 1.64
N ALA A 220 20.06 -3.18 1.02
CA ALA A 220 19.09 -2.27 1.64
C ALA A 220 17.76 -2.98 1.98
N ALA A 221 17.28 -3.87 1.11
CA ALA A 221 16.09 -4.66 1.36
C ALA A 221 16.31 -5.71 2.47
N GLU A 222 17.50 -6.35 2.51
CA GLU A 222 17.88 -7.32 3.56
C GLU A 222 17.90 -6.66 4.93
N LEU A 223 18.49 -5.47 5.07
CA LEU A 223 18.50 -4.70 6.33
C LEU A 223 17.08 -4.34 6.79
N ILE A 224 16.18 -4.00 5.87
CA ILE A 224 14.78 -3.73 6.21
C ILE A 224 14.08 -5.01 6.66
N GLN A 225 14.30 -6.14 6.01
CA GLN A 225 13.74 -7.44 6.43
C GLN A 225 14.25 -7.87 7.83
N GLU A 226 15.52 -7.61 8.12
CA GLU A 226 16.09 -7.82 9.46
C GLU A 226 15.40 -6.94 10.50
N SER A 227 15.23 -5.63 10.21
CA SER A 227 14.51 -4.70 11.09
C SER A 227 13.06 -5.14 11.33
N ILE A 228 12.35 -5.62 10.29
CA ILE A 228 11.02 -6.21 10.44
C ILE A 228 11.06 -7.40 11.41
N THR A 229 11.99 -8.32 11.23
CA THR A 229 12.09 -9.54 12.06
C THR A 229 12.33 -9.21 13.51
N ASN A 230 13.12 -8.16 13.80
CA ASN A 230 13.44 -7.72 15.16
C ASN A 230 12.31 -6.90 15.82
N SER A 231 11.29 -6.50 15.07
CA SER A 231 10.20 -5.61 15.55
C SER A 231 8.89 -6.33 15.86
N ILE A 232 8.83 -7.67 15.66
CA ILE A 232 7.59 -8.46 15.75
C ILE A 232 7.65 -9.52 16.83
#